data_cf68e6e4240c6f2bbff352320f279c65
#
_entry.id   cf68e6e4240c6f2bbff352320f279c65
#
_cell.length_a   1.000
_cell.length_b   1.000
_cell.length_c   1.000
_cell.angle_alpha   90.00
_cell.angle_beta   90.00
_cell.angle_gamma   90.00
#
_symmetry.space_group_name_H-M   'P 1'
#
loop_
_entity.id
_entity.type
_entity.pdbx_description
1 polymer ?
#
loop_
_entity_poly.entity_id
_entity_poly.type
_entity_poly.pdbx_seq_one_letter_code
_entity_poly.pdbx_strand_id
1 'polypeptide(L)'
;QKEAAQYRNHLLGFVFQSFNLLSFKTAKENVALPLYYQKVERKERQERALEYLDQVGLADWADHYPNQMSGGQQQRVAIARALISQPKLILADEPTGALDSVTSDEVINIFRKVNEQGMTVVVVTHEHNISEKTNRIINLKDGLIERN
;
A
#
# COMPACT_ATOMS: atom_id res chain seq x y z
N GLN A 1 -11.47 3.51 -22.76
CA GLN A 1 -11.10 2.57 -21.70
C GLN A 1 -9.60 2.57 -21.37
N LYS A 2 -8.69 2.68 -22.37
CA LYS A 2 -7.23 2.73 -22.15
C LYS A 2 -6.79 3.99 -21.39
N GLU A 3 -7.33 5.16 -21.71
CA GLU A 3 -7.03 6.43 -21.04
C GLU A 3 -7.47 6.43 -19.57
N ALA A 4 -8.66 5.88 -19.26
CA ALA A 4 -9.16 5.77 -17.90
C ALA A 4 -8.32 4.81 -17.04
N ALA A 5 -7.73 3.76 -17.62
CA ALA A 5 -6.82 2.87 -16.93
C ALA A 5 -5.45 3.54 -16.65
N GLN A 6 -4.93 4.33 -17.60
CA GLN A 6 -3.72 5.12 -17.40
C GLN A 6 -3.90 6.20 -16.33
N TYR A 7 -5.04 6.90 -16.32
CA TYR A 7 -5.37 7.88 -15.28
C TYR A 7 -5.43 7.25 -13.88
N ARG A 8 -6.07 6.09 -13.76
CA ARG A 8 -6.14 5.36 -12.48
C ARG A 8 -4.77 4.94 -11.97
N ASN A 9 -3.89 4.48 -12.85
CA ASN A 9 -2.52 4.04 -12.49
C ASN A 9 -1.61 5.17 -11.99
N HIS A 10 -1.93 6.43 -12.32
CA HIS A 10 -1.17 7.59 -11.85
C HIS A 10 -1.80 8.31 -10.66
N LEU A 11 -3.11 8.10 -10.41
CA LEU A 11 -3.82 8.85 -9.38
C LEU A 11 -4.10 8.03 -8.13
N LEU A 12 -4.22 6.71 -8.26
CA LEU A 12 -4.69 5.83 -7.20
C LEU A 12 -3.69 4.72 -6.92
N GLY A 13 -3.35 4.55 -5.65
CA GLY A 13 -2.68 3.37 -5.13
C GLY A 13 -3.68 2.52 -4.34
N PHE A 14 -3.59 1.20 -4.49
CA PHE A 14 -4.45 0.26 -3.78
C PHE A 14 -3.66 -0.65 -2.87
N VAL A 15 -4.16 -0.85 -1.65
CA VAL A 15 -3.65 -1.80 -0.67
C VAL A 15 -4.80 -2.65 -0.19
N PHE A 16 -4.64 -3.99 -0.22
CA PHE A 16 -5.68 -4.96 0.11
C PHE A 16 -5.29 -5.82 1.31
N GLN A 17 -6.27 -6.38 2.00
CA GLN A 17 -6.07 -7.32 3.10
C GLN A 17 -5.27 -8.56 2.69
N SER A 18 -5.46 -9.07 1.49
CA SER A 18 -4.81 -10.27 0.94
C SER A 18 -3.45 -10.00 0.29
N PHE A 19 -2.89 -8.79 0.43
CA PHE A 19 -1.61 -8.32 -0.11
C PHE A 19 -1.53 -8.30 -1.64
N ASN A 20 -2.09 -9.28 -2.34
CA ASN A 20 -2.11 -9.43 -3.81
C ASN A 20 -0.71 -9.32 -4.45
N LEU A 21 0.29 -9.93 -3.83
CA LEU A 21 1.63 -10.03 -4.40
C LEU A 21 1.72 -11.18 -5.39
N LEU A 22 2.54 -11.01 -6.42
CA LEU A 22 2.86 -12.06 -7.36
C LEU A 22 3.87 -13.01 -6.68
N SER A 23 3.45 -14.25 -6.40
CA SER A 23 4.22 -15.23 -5.64
C SER A 23 5.54 -15.66 -6.30
N PHE A 24 5.60 -15.55 -7.62
CA PHE A 24 6.78 -15.89 -8.46
C PHE A 24 7.73 -14.71 -8.71
N LYS A 25 7.49 -13.56 -8.08
CA LYS A 25 8.32 -12.37 -8.14
C LYS A 25 8.86 -12.00 -6.75
N THR A 26 10.08 -11.50 -6.72
CA THR A 26 10.68 -10.98 -5.49
C THR A 26 9.92 -9.74 -4.97
N ALA A 27 10.23 -9.32 -3.73
CA ALA A 27 9.68 -8.08 -3.17
C ALA A 27 9.98 -6.88 -4.07
N LYS A 28 11.22 -6.73 -4.51
CA LYS A 28 11.66 -5.67 -5.42
C LYS A 28 10.92 -5.69 -6.76
N GLU A 29 10.73 -6.85 -7.35
CA GLU A 29 9.99 -7.00 -8.61
C GLU A 29 8.50 -6.71 -8.45
N ASN A 30 7.89 -7.08 -7.31
CA ASN A 30 6.52 -6.71 -6.99
C ASN A 30 6.35 -5.19 -6.86
N VAL A 31 7.25 -4.54 -6.14
CA VAL A 31 7.23 -3.07 -5.97
C VAL A 31 7.44 -2.35 -7.30
N ALA A 32 8.34 -2.86 -8.15
CA ALA A 32 8.64 -2.27 -9.46
C ALA A 32 7.50 -2.42 -10.50
N LEU A 33 6.52 -3.28 -10.25
CA LEU A 33 5.49 -3.66 -11.23
C LEU A 33 4.69 -2.47 -11.82
N PRO A 34 4.24 -1.47 -11.04
CA PRO A 34 3.55 -0.31 -11.61
C PRO A 34 4.40 0.45 -12.63
N LEU A 35 5.70 0.59 -12.36
CA LEU A 35 6.63 1.27 -13.25
C LEU A 35 6.92 0.47 -14.53
N TYR A 36 6.83 -0.85 -14.46
CA TYR A 36 6.88 -1.69 -15.66
C TYR A 36 5.75 -1.35 -16.64
N TYR A 37 4.52 -1.21 -16.14
CA TYR A 37 3.37 -0.82 -16.95
C TYR A 37 3.44 0.62 -17.46
N GLN A 38 4.16 1.48 -16.75
CA GLN A 38 4.46 2.87 -17.17
C GLN A 38 5.63 2.93 -18.16
N LYS A 39 6.21 1.78 -18.57
CA LYS A 39 7.34 1.67 -19.49
C LYS A 39 8.62 2.35 -19.01
N VAL A 40 8.78 2.49 -17.70
CA VAL A 40 10.03 2.96 -17.09
C VAL A 40 11.14 1.94 -17.35
N GLU A 41 12.34 2.40 -17.64
CA GLU A 41 13.51 1.58 -17.93
C GLU A 41 13.83 0.65 -16.75
N ARG A 42 14.32 -0.57 -17.05
CA ARG A 42 14.50 -1.63 -16.04
C ARG A 42 15.41 -1.22 -14.90
N LYS A 43 16.52 -0.56 -15.18
CA LYS A 43 17.48 -0.14 -14.16
C LYS A 43 16.82 0.88 -13.21
N GLU A 44 16.22 1.91 -13.77
CA GLU A 44 15.54 2.95 -12.99
C GLU A 44 14.43 2.39 -12.10
N ARG A 45 13.55 1.53 -12.63
CA ARG A 45 12.47 0.96 -11.81
C ARG A 45 12.96 0.05 -10.69
N GLN A 46 14.10 -0.64 -10.89
CA GLN A 46 14.72 -1.46 -9.84
C GLN A 46 15.35 -0.60 -8.73
N GLU A 47 16.03 0.48 -9.09
CA GLU A 47 16.60 1.44 -8.14
C GLU A 47 15.50 2.10 -7.31
N ARG A 48 14.45 2.58 -7.95
CA ARG A 48 13.28 3.17 -7.26
C ARG A 48 12.57 2.16 -6.36
N ALA A 49 12.44 0.90 -6.79
CA ALA A 49 11.84 -0.14 -5.96
C ALA A 49 12.63 -0.39 -4.67
N LEU A 50 13.96 -0.35 -4.73
CA LEU A 50 14.81 -0.45 -3.54
C LEU A 50 14.61 0.73 -2.59
N GLU A 51 14.51 1.96 -3.10
CA GLU A 51 14.23 3.15 -2.30
C GLU A 51 12.90 3.04 -1.55
N TYR A 52 11.85 2.57 -2.23
CA TYR A 52 10.53 2.39 -1.60
C TYR A 52 10.49 1.22 -0.61
N LEU A 53 11.25 0.15 -0.86
CA LEU A 53 11.43 -0.92 0.13
C LEU A 53 12.17 -0.42 1.38
N ASP A 54 13.18 0.42 1.22
CA ASP A 54 13.88 1.05 2.35
C ASP A 54 12.93 1.92 3.18
N GLN A 55 12.08 2.71 2.55
CA GLN A 55 11.09 3.55 3.24
C GLN A 55 10.12 2.76 4.14
N VAL A 56 9.87 1.50 3.81
CA VAL A 56 9.03 0.60 4.61
C VAL A 56 9.84 -0.39 5.48
N GLY A 57 11.17 -0.20 5.57
CA GLY A 57 12.06 -1.00 6.40
C GLY A 57 12.33 -2.41 5.87
N LEU A 58 12.30 -2.59 4.53
CA LEU A 58 12.47 -3.89 3.87
C LEU A 58 13.60 -3.93 2.85
N ALA A 59 14.60 -3.04 2.95
CA ALA A 59 15.73 -3.02 2.01
C ALA A 59 16.43 -4.39 1.93
N ASP A 60 16.69 -5.04 3.06
CA ASP A 60 17.35 -6.35 3.13
C ASP A 60 16.49 -7.51 2.61
N TRP A 61 15.20 -7.27 2.37
CA TRP A 61 14.23 -8.26 1.90
C TRP A 61 13.95 -8.16 0.39
N ALA A 62 14.64 -7.28 -0.31
CA ALA A 62 14.39 -6.97 -1.72
C ALA A 62 14.37 -8.18 -2.64
N ASP A 63 15.25 -9.15 -2.41
CA ASP A 63 15.40 -10.35 -3.23
C ASP A 63 14.64 -11.59 -2.68
N HIS A 64 13.84 -11.42 -1.61
CA HIS A 64 12.98 -12.47 -1.08
C HIS A 64 11.65 -12.56 -1.81
N TYR A 65 11.11 -13.78 -1.88
CA TYR A 65 9.78 -14.06 -2.43
C TYR A 65 8.70 -13.94 -1.33
N PRO A 66 7.44 -13.69 -1.71
CA PRO A 66 6.35 -13.56 -0.73
C PRO A 66 6.23 -14.73 0.26
N ASN A 67 6.44 -15.97 -0.18
CA ASN A 67 6.41 -17.15 0.68
C ASN A 67 7.55 -17.23 1.71
N GLN A 68 8.55 -16.37 1.60
CA GLN A 68 9.67 -16.25 2.54
C GLN A 68 9.47 -15.09 3.53
N MET A 69 8.32 -14.41 3.49
CA MET A 69 8.04 -13.19 4.23
C MET A 69 6.83 -13.37 5.16
N SER A 70 6.87 -12.69 6.31
CA SER A 70 5.70 -12.62 7.19
C SER A 70 4.55 -11.83 6.54
N GLY A 71 3.32 -11.97 7.07
CA GLY A 71 2.16 -11.21 6.60
C GLY A 71 2.40 -9.69 6.64
N GLY A 72 2.98 -9.19 7.72
CA GLY A 72 3.32 -7.77 7.86
C GLY A 72 4.38 -7.30 6.88
N GLN A 73 5.37 -8.12 6.60
CA GLN A 73 6.36 -7.82 5.55
C GLN A 73 5.71 -7.80 4.17
N GLN A 74 4.85 -8.77 3.86
CA GLN A 74 4.11 -8.80 2.59
C GLN A 74 3.22 -7.56 2.44
N GLN A 75 2.54 -7.13 3.51
CA GLN A 75 1.71 -5.92 3.48
C GLN A 75 2.56 -4.66 3.25
N ARG A 76 3.73 -4.56 3.87
CA ARG A 76 4.65 -3.44 3.63
C ARG A 76 5.19 -3.42 2.18
N VAL A 77 5.42 -4.58 1.57
CA VAL A 77 5.72 -4.68 0.12
C VAL A 77 4.55 -4.17 -0.72
N ALA A 78 3.32 -4.55 -0.38
CA ALA A 78 2.11 -4.08 -1.08
C ALA A 78 1.94 -2.55 -0.96
N ILE A 79 2.25 -1.98 0.20
CA ILE A 79 2.25 -0.52 0.42
C ILE A 79 3.33 0.15 -0.43
N ALA A 80 4.57 -0.34 -0.41
CA ALA A 80 5.66 0.19 -1.24
C ALA A 80 5.30 0.15 -2.73
N ARG A 81 4.66 -0.93 -3.20
CA ARG A 81 4.14 -1.04 -4.56
C ARG A 81 3.08 0.02 -4.87
N ALA A 82 2.18 0.29 -3.93
CA ALA A 82 1.17 1.32 -4.12
C ALA A 82 1.77 2.73 -4.17
N LEU A 83 2.84 2.98 -3.42
CA LEU A 83 3.50 4.28 -3.31
C LEU A 83 4.43 4.63 -4.47
N ILE A 84 5.03 3.63 -5.15
CA ILE A 84 6.10 3.85 -6.13
C ILE A 84 5.64 4.66 -7.35
N SER A 85 4.36 4.59 -7.70
CA SER A 85 3.76 5.40 -8.77
C SER A 85 3.45 6.83 -8.34
N GLN A 86 3.75 7.20 -7.10
CA GLN A 86 3.48 8.52 -6.51
C GLN A 86 2.01 8.96 -6.68
N PRO A 87 1.05 8.15 -6.24
CA PRO A 87 -0.36 8.44 -6.42
C PRO A 87 -0.76 9.67 -5.58
N LYS A 88 -1.89 10.29 -5.94
CA LYS A 88 -2.49 11.36 -5.12
C LYS A 88 -3.34 10.82 -3.97
N LEU A 89 -3.82 9.60 -4.11
CA LEU A 89 -4.71 8.94 -3.16
C LEU A 89 -4.33 7.46 -3.01
N ILE A 90 -4.21 7.02 -1.77
CA ILE A 90 -4.14 5.59 -1.40
C ILE A 90 -5.51 5.16 -0.91
N LEU A 91 -6.02 4.06 -1.46
CA LEU A 91 -7.18 3.34 -0.95
C LEU A 91 -6.71 2.04 -0.30
N ALA A 92 -6.87 1.93 0.99
CA ALA A 92 -6.52 0.74 1.77
C ALA A 92 -7.79 0.06 2.27
N ASP A 93 -8.05 -1.16 1.79
CA ASP A 93 -9.22 -1.94 2.14
C ASP A 93 -8.81 -3.03 3.13
N GLU A 94 -9.26 -2.89 4.40
CA GLU A 94 -8.90 -3.75 5.53
C GLU A 94 -7.39 -4.04 5.62
N PRO A 95 -6.52 -3.03 5.59
CA PRO A 95 -5.08 -3.22 5.41
C PRO A 95 -4.40 -3.96 6.57
N THR A 96 -5.09 -4.09 7.70
CA THR A 96 -4.60 -4.72 8.93
C THR A 96 -5.33 -6.02 9.27
N GLY A 97 -6.39 -6.37 8.56
CA GLY A 97 -7.29 -7.46 8.92
C GLY A 97 -6.68 -8.87 8.98
N ALA A 98 -5.50 -9.08 8.40
CA ALA A 98 -4.75 -10.34 8.45
C ALA A 98 -3.51 -10.27 9.36
N LEU A 99 -3.35 -9.20 10.17
CA LEU A 99 -2.14 -8.92 10.94
C LEU A 99 -2.44 -8.92 12.44
N ASP A 100 -1.42 -9.23 13.24
CA ASP A 100 -1.44 -9.01 14.69
C ASP A 100 -1.40 -7.49 15.02
N SER A 101 -1.70 -7.15 16.27
CA SER A 101 -1.83 -5.75 16.71
C SER A 101 -0.54 -4.93 16.55
N VAL A 102 0.62 -5.52 16.83
CA VAL A 102 1.92 -4.82 16.72
C VAL A 102 2.22 -4.50 15.26
N THR A 103 2.06 -5.48 14.39
CA THR A 103 2.27 -5.32 12.95
C THR A 103 1.24 -4.38 12.31
N SER A 104 0.00 -4.40 12.81
CA SER A 104 -1.04 -3.46 12.41
C SER A 104 -0.64 -2.01 12.71
N ASP A 105 -0.07 -1.76 13.89
CA ASP A 105 0.42 -0.43 14.27
C ASP A 105 1.57 0.04 13.37
N GLU A 106 2.49 -0.86 12.99
CA GLU A 106 3.56 -0.53 12.03
C GLU A 106 2.99 -0.10 10.68
N VAL A 107 1.99 -0.83 10.16
CA VAL A 107 1.32 -0.52 8.88
C VAL A 107 0.60 0.83 8.95
N ILE A 108 -0.16 1.09 10.01
CA ILE A 108 -0.87 2.36 10.19
C ILE A 108 0.12 3.53 10.33
N ASN A 109 1.26 3.33 11.00
CA ASN A 109 2.29 4.36 11.09
C ASN A 109 2.92 4.72 9.75
N ILE A 110 3.05 3.75 8.82
CA ILE A 110 3.48 4.05 7.44
C ILE A 110 2.46 4.94 6.75
N PHE A 111 1.16 4.63 6.83
CA PHE A 111 0.10 5.47 6.25
C PHE A 111 0.07 6.88 6.85
N ARG A 112 0.29 7.03 8.15
CA ARG A 112 0.39 8.35 8.80
C ARG A 112 1.56 9.16 8.25
N LYS A 113 2.75 8.56 8.13
CA LYS A 113 3.93 9.23 7.59
C LYS A 113 3.70 9.73 6.15
N VAL A 114 3.11 8.92 5.28
CA VAL A 114 2.83 9.36 3.90
C VAL A 114 1.73 10.42 3.84
N ASN A 115 0.75 10.38 4.76
CA ASN A 115 -0.26 11.44 4.88
C ASN A 115 0.36 12.76 5.34
N GLU A 116 1.28 12.74 6.31
CA GLU A 116 2.04 13.91 6.76
C GLU A 116 2.87 14.55 5.64
N GLN A 117 3.28 13.76 4.64
CA GLN A 117 3.95 14.22 3.44
C GLN A 117 2.99 14.80 2.38
N GLY A 118 1.69 14.90 2.67
CA GLY A 118 0.67 15.49 1.81
C GLY A 118 -0.14 14.52 0.95
N MET A 119 0.09 13.20 1.09
CA MET A 119 -0.70 12.20 0.38
C MET A 119 -2.03 11.95 1.08
N THR A 120 -3.13 11.88 0.33
CA THR A 120 -4.42 11.47 0.87
C THR A 120 -4.46 9.96 1.05
N VAL A 121 -4.85 9.50 2.24
CA VAL A 121 -5.04 8.08 2.53
C VAL A 121 -6.45 7.84 3.02
N VAL A 122 -7.16 6.92 2.37
CA VAL A 122 -8.48 6.43 2.79
C VAL A 122 -8.34 4.99 3.22
N VAL A 123 -8.66 4.72 4.48
CA VAL A 123 -8.67 3.36 5.05
C VAL A 123 -10.12 2.93 5.24
N VAL A 124 -10.49 1.83 4.62
CA VAL A 124 -11.78 1.15 4.86
C VAL A 124 -11.53 0.07 5.89
N THR A 125 -12.20 0.14 7.02
CA THR A 125 -12.07 -0.84 8.10
C THR A 125 -13.32 -0.91 8.96
N HIS A 126 -13.55 -2.06 9.56
CA HIS A 126 -14.54 -2.25 10.63
C HIS A 126 -13.91 -2.27 12.02
N GLU A 127 -12.60 -2.10 12.12
CA GLU A 127 -11.85 -2.09 13.37
C GLU A 127 -11.82 -0.68 13.98
N HIS A 128 -12.48 -0.49 15.13
CA HIS A 128 -12.53 0.81 15.84
C HIS A 128 -11.15 1.34 16.24
N ASN A 129 -10.27 0.44 16.73
CA ASN A 129 -8.89 0.79 17.11
C ASN A 129 -8.05 1.33 15.94
N ILE A 130 -8.39 0.98 14.72
CA ILE A 130 -7.74 1.51 13.50
C ILE A 130 -8.35 2.86 13.12
N SER A 131 -9.69 2.95 13.13
CA SER A 131 -10.38 4.20 12.76
C SER A 131 -10.00 5.36 13.69
N GLU A 132 -9.86 5.12 14.98
CA GLU A 132 -9.45 6.12 15.99
C GLU A 132 -8.05 6.71 15.75
N LYS A 133 -7.20 6.03 14.98
CA LYS A 133 -5.85 6.49 14.60
C LYS A 133 -5.84 7.39 13.37
N THR A 134 -7.00 7.67 12.77
CA THR A 134 -7.17 8.53 11.59
C THR A 134 -7.60 9.93 11.97
N ASN A 135 -7.35 10.90 11.06
CA ASN A 135 -7.71 12.31 11.30
C ASN A 135 -9.22 12.57 11.13
N ARG A 136 -9.92 11.70 10.39
CA ARG A 136 -11.34 11.84 10.11
C ARG A 136 -11.97 10.47 9.94
N ILE A 137 -13.14 10.27 10.57
CA ILE A 137 -13.92 9.05 10.45
C ILE A 137 -15.24 9.36 9.73
N ILE A 138 -15.60 8.51 8.79
CA ILE A 138 -16.90 8.53 8.10
C ILE A 138 -17.55 7.16 8.36
N ASN A 139 -18.64 7.15 9.13
CA ASN A 139 -19.39 5.93 9.39
C ASN A 139 -20.41 5.68 8.28
N LEU A 140 -20.41 4.45 7.76
CA LEU A 140 -21.36 3.98 6.75
C LEU A 140 -22.25 2.90 7.36
N LYS A 141 -23.54 3.03 7.21
CA LYS A 141 -24.54 2.03 7.60
C LYS A 141 -25.61 1.92 6.52
N ASP A 142 -25.89 0.70 6.09
CA ASP A 142 -26.90 0.40 5.05
C ASP A 142 -26.74 1.25 3.76
N GLY A 143 -25.48 1.56 3.39
CA GLY A 143 -25.14 2.36 2.22
C GLY A 143 -25.31 3.87 2.39
N LEU A 144 -25.60 4.34 3.60
CA LEU A 144 -25.76 5.75 3.94
C LEU A 144 -24.69 6.23 4.92
N ILE A 145 -24.32 7.51 4.80
CA ILE A 145 -23.44 8.15 5.78
C ILE A 145 -24.25 8.43 7.06
N GLU A 146 -23.79 7.87 8.19
CA GLU A 146 -24.33 8.25 9.49
C GLU A 146 -23.90 9.68 9.81
N ARG A 147 -24.87 10.57 10.04
CA ARG A 147 -24.62 11.90 10.56
C ARG A 147 -24.55 11.80 12.08
N ASN A 148 -23.40 12.09 12.65
CA ASN A 148 -23.26 12.31 14.10
C ASN A 148 -23.98 13.59 14.50
#